data_7ac30641302a99f6f2909b8451ac98b4
#
_entry.id   7ac30641302a99f6f2909b8451ac98b4
#
_cell.length_a   1.000
_cell.length_b   1.000
_cell.length_c   1.000
_cell.angle_alpha   90.00
_cell.angle_beta   90.00
_cell.angle_gamma   90.00
#
_symmetry.space_group_name_H-M   'P 1'
#
loop_
_entity.id
_entity.type
_entity.pdbx_description
1 polymer ?
#
loop_
_entity_poly.entity_id
_entity_poly.type
_entity_poly.pdbx_seq_one_letter_code
_entity_poly.pdbx_strand_id
1 'polypeptide(L)'
;KMSGGIIQNPCVNSSEFQTSLKGKNIFLGFMHLQSLDSKTAQLICDERDRNGNYKSLDDFIRRIPIGIEGVQILIFIGAFRFTGKQKNELLIEARLLLINFKPENRGKMLFEEPVQEYQLPELKRDFFEDAFDEIEILGFPVSCTPFDLLETKYRGSVFVKDLLKNHKKQVKMLAYLI
;
A
#
# COMPACT_ATOMS: atom_id res chain seq x y z
N LYS A 1 -15.78 -6.11 2.09
CA LYS A 1 -16.24 -6.35 0.68
C LYS A 1 -17.65 -6.97 0.62
N MET A 2 -18.02 -7.87 1.53
CA MET A 2 -19.33 -8.53 1.50
C MET A 2 -20.52 -7.58 1.68
N SER A 3 -20.35 -6.45 2.33
CA SER A 3 -21.40 -5.42 2.55
C SER A 3 -21.31 -4.25 1.56
N GLY A 4 -20.57 -4.38 0.46
CA GLY A 4 -20.43 -3.35 -0.56
C GLY A 4 -19.46 -2.22 -0.20
N GLY A 5 -18.67 -2.35 0.87
CA GLY A 5 -17.60 -1.43 1.21
C GLY A 5 -16.38 -1.61 0.30
N ILE A 6 -15.74 -0.52 -0.08
CA ILE A 6 -14.51 -0.48 -0.87
C ILE A 6 -13.35 -0.21 0.08
N ILE A 7 -12.41 -1.16 0.18
CA ILE A 7 -11.21 -1.01 0.99
C ILE A 7 -10.12 -0.39 0.11
N GLN A 8 -9.50 0.67 0.61
CA GLN A 8 -8.42 1.40 -0.05
C GLN A 8 -7.12 1.19 0.73
N ASN A 9 -6.06 0.85 0.01
CA ASN A 9 -4.70 0.79 0.57
C ASN A 9 -4.28 2.15 1.13
N PRO A 10 -3.39 2.18 2.13
CA PRO A 10 -2.84 3.42 2.66
C PRO A 10 -2.26 4.31 1.56
N CYS A 11 -2.42 5.63 1.72
CA CYS A 11 -1.85 6.64 0.83
C CYS A 11 -1.36 7.81 1.67
N VAL A 12 -0.16 8.30 1.42
CA VAL A 12 0.44 9.39 2.21
C VAL A 12 -0.40 10.66 2.18
N ASN A 13 -1.19 10.87 1.13
CA ASN A 13 -2.02 12.07 0.96
C ASN A 13 -3.48 11.93 1.44
N SER A 14 -3.93 10.72 1.81
CA SER A 14 -5.36 10.54 2.15
C SER A 14 -5.64 9.67 3.36
N SER A 15 -4.67 8.85 3.81
CA SER A 15 -4.83 7.99 4.97
C SER A 15 -4.43 8.70 6.25
N GLU A 16 -5.10 8.33 7.33
CA GLU A 16 -4.78 8.73 8.69
C GLU A 16 -3.92 7.67 9.38
N PHE A 17 -3.46 7.94 10.60
CA PHE A 17 -2.81 6.92 11.41
C PHE A 17 -3.76 5.73 11.66
N GLN A 18 -5.01 6.02 12.04
CA GLN A 18 -6.07 5.02 12.20
C GLN A 18 -6.87 4.84 10.91
N THR A 19 -7.54 3.69 10.80
CA THR A 19 -8.48 3.44 9.71
C THR A 19 -9.65 4.42 9.78
N SER A 20 -9.99 5.02 8.65
CA SER A 20 -11.09 5.97 8.54
C SER A 20 -12.14 5.50 7.54
N LEU A 21 -13.40 5.89 7.82
CA LEU A 21 -14.54 5.57 6.96
C LEU A 21 -15.07 6.86 6.34
N LYS A 22 -15.09 6.94 5.02
CA LYS A 22 -15.66 8.08 4.27
C LYS A 22 -16.71 7.54 3.28
N GLY A 23 -17.97 7.63 3.63
CA GLY A 23 -19.06 7.03 2.85
C GLY A 23 -18.96 5.51 2.80
N LYS A 24 -18.82 4.92 1.60
CA LYS A 24 -18.63 3.48 1.41
C LYS A 24 -17.16 3.06 1.34
N ASN A 25 -16.24 4.02 1.42
CA ASN A 25 -14.81 3.76 1.33
C ASN A 25 -14.20 3.63 2.72
N ILE A 26 -13.47 2.54 2.94
CA ILE A 26 -12.67 2.28 4.13
C ILE A 26 -11.22 2.57 3.74
N PHE A 27 -10.65 3.62 4.30
CA PHE A 27 -9.24 3.97 4.11
C PHE A 27 -8.43 3.32 5.22
N LEU A 28 -7.61 2.34 4.86
CA LEU A 28 -6.71 1.70 5.81
C LEU A 28 -5.72 2.73 6.35
N GLY A 29 -5.59 2.74 7.68
CA GLY A 29 -4.64 3.61 8.38
C GLY A 29 -3.23 3.02 8.37
N PHE A 30 -2.24 3.89 8.59
CA PHE A 30 -0.83 3.49 8.66
C PHE A 30 -0.54 2.54 9.83
N MET A 31 -1.39 2.50 10.85
CA MET A 31 -1.28 1.57 11.99
C MET A 31 -1.27 0.08 11.58
N HIS A 32 -1.78 -0.24 10.39
CA HIS A 32 -1.80 -1.61 9.87
C HIS A 32 -0.51 -2.00 9.13
N LEU A 33 0.37 -1.05 8.83
CA LEU A 33 1.63 -1.34 8.15
C LEU A 33 2.61 -1.98 9.11
N GLN A 34 2.80 -3.29 8.96
CA GLN A 34 3.82 -4.01 9.72
C GLN A 34 5.19 -3.41 9.40
N SER A 35 6.03 -3.31 10.41
CA SER A 35 7.40 -2.77 10.30
C SER A 35 7.53 -1.27 9.97
N LEU A 36 6.44 -0.50 9.85
CA LEU A 36 6.52 0.95 9.83
C LEU A 36 6.43 1.50 11.26
N ASP A 37 7.43 2.30 11.65
CA ASP A 37 7.45 2.91 12.98
C ASP A 37 6.25 3.83 13.18
N SER A 38 5.56 3.66 14.32
CA SER A 38 4.33 4.42 14.64
C SER A 38 4.56 5.93 14.74
N LYS A 39 5.74 6.37 15.19
CA LYS A 39 6.08 7.79 15.25
C LYS A 39 6.24 8.37 13.86
N THR A 40 6.88 7.62 12.96
CA THR A 40 7.01 8.00 11.55
C THR A 40 5.63 8.04 10.87
N ALA A 41 4.78 7.05 11.13
CA ALA A 41 3.42 7.02 10.61
C ALA A 41 2.59 8.24 11.07
N GLN A 42 2.68 8.61 12.34
CA GLN A 42 2.01 9.81 12.85
C GLN A 42 2.59 11.09 12.25
N LEU A 43 3.93 11.17 12.13
CA LEU A 43 4.60 12.32 11.55
C LEU A 43 4.19 12.56 10.09
N ILE A 44 3.95 11.51 9.31
CA ILE A 44 3.43 11.61 7.93
C ILE A 44 2.09 12.35 7.92
N CYS A 45 1.18 11.99 8.83
CA CYS A 45 -0.11 12.65 8.94
C CYS A 45 0.03 14.10 9.39
N ASP A 46 0.77 14.35 10.48
CA ASP A 46 0.95 15.69 11.06
C ASP A 46 1.61 16.65 10.07
N GLU A 47 2.62 16.19 9.33
CA GLU A 47 3.34 17.00 8.36
C GLU A 47 2.46 17.34 7.15
N ARG A 48 1.68 16.38 6.67
CA ARG A 48 0.68 16.63 5.62
C ARG A 48 -0.35 17.68 6.08
N ASP A 49 -0.84 17.56 7.30
CA ASP A 49 -1.91 18.45 7.81
C ASP A 49 -1.40 19.88 8.03
N ARG A 50 -0.10 20.05 8.35
CA ARG A 50 0.52 21.39 8.52
C ARG A 50 0.92 22.03 7.19
N ASN A 51 1.53 21.25 6.29
CA ASN A 51 2.21 21.78 5.10
C ASN A 51 1.56 21.35 3.78
N GLY A 52 0.40 20.71 3.85
CA GLY A 52 -0.36 20.23 2.69
C GLY A 52 0.15 18.93 2.11
N ASN A 53 -0.53 18.45 1.08
CA ASN A 53 -0.25 17.18 0.42
C ASN A 53 1.18 17.11 -0.12
N TYR A 54 1.74 15.90 -0.11
CA TYR A 54 3.00 15.60 -0.76
C TYR A 54 2.83 15.63 -2.28
N LYS A 55 3.73 16.36 -2.95
CA LYS A 55 3.68 16.55 -4.40
C LYS A 55 4.38 15.44 -5.17
N SER A 56 5.43 14.86 -4.58
CA SER A 56 6.28 13.82 -5.18
C SER A 56 6.93 12.97 -4.09
N LEU A 57 7.65 11.91 -4.51
CA LEU A 57 8.47 11.12 -3.60
C LEU A 57 9.64 11.95 -3.03
N ASP A 58 10.24 12.83 -3.84
CA ASP A 58 11.31 13.75 -3.39
C ASP A 58 10.79 14.71 -2.32
N ASP A 59 9.64 15.36 -2.54
CA ASP A 59 8.99 16.23 -1.53
C ASP A 59 8.72 15.47 -0.22
N PHE A 60 8.27 14.22 -0.32
CA PHE A 60 8.03 13.37 0.86
C PHE A 60 9.32 13.09 1.63
N ILE A 61 10.40 12.65 0.95
CA ILE A 61 11.68 12.31 1.58
C ILE A 61 12.34 13.54 2.23
N ARG A 62 12.19 14.72 1.63
CA ARG A 62 12.71 15.98 2.20
C ARG A 62 11.97 16.37 3.48
N ARG A 63 10.68 16.13 3.55
CA ARG A 63 9.82 16.51 4.67
C ARG A 63 9.80 15.49 5.81
N ILE A 64 9.91 14.20 5.50
CA ILE A 64 9.82 13.11 6.47
C ILE A 64 11.19 12.47 6.69
N PRO A 65 11.71 12.44 7.93
CA PRO A 65 12.94 11.72 8.27
C PRO A 65 12.70 10.20 8.30
N ILE A 66 12.76 9.57 7.14
CA ILE A 66 12.49 8.14 6.96
C ILE A 66 13.67 7.46 6.26
N GLY A 67 13.99 6.25 6.69
CA GLY A 67 15.01 5.41 6.03
C GLY A 67 14.46 4.67 4.82
N ILE A 68 15.36 4.06 4.06
CA ILE A 68 15.02 3.33 2.83
C ILE A 68 13.97 2.24 3.09
N GLU A 69 14.06 1.50 4.19
CA GLU A 69 13.13 0.42 4.55
C GLU A 69 11.69 0.95 4.71
N GLY A 70 11.52 2.06 5.42
CA GLY A 70 10.20 2.67 5.60
C GLY A 70 9.62 3.21 4.29
N VAL A 71 10.46 3.78 3.42
CA VAL A 71 10.03 4.22 2.08
C VAL A 71 9.62 3.04 1.21
N GLN A 72 10.37 1.92 1.26
CA GLN A 72 10.04 0.70 0.54
C GLN A 72 8.69 0.13 0.94
N ILE A 73 8.38 0.04 2.25
CA ILE A 73 7.08 -0.40 2.76
C ILE A 73 5.95 0.46 2.15
N LEU A 74 6.12 1.78 2.15
CA LEU A 74 5.13 2.71 1.59
C LEU A 74 4.98 2.56 0.07
N ILE A 75 6.09 2.29 -0.66
CA ILE A 75 6.04 2.05 -2.10
C ILE A 75 5.32 0.73 -2.41
N PHE A 76 5.68 -0.36 -1.71
CA PHE A 76 5.09 -1.68 -1.93
C PHE A 76 3.58 -1.71 -1.68
N ILE A 77 3.09 -1.00 -0.65
CA ILE A 77 1.65 -0.88 -0.41
C ILE A 77 0.94 0.12 -1.37
N GLY A 78 1.68 0.77 -2.24
CA GLY A 78 1.14 1.74 -3.19
C GLY A 78 0.74 3.08 -2.56
N ALA A 79 1.41 3.50 -1.48
CA ALA A 79 1.11 4.75 -0.78
C ALA A 79 1.42 6.01 -1.62
N PHE A 80 2.20 5.88 -2.68
CA PHE A 80 2.56 6.95 -3.62
C PHE A 80 1.83 6.85 -4.98
N ARG A 81 0.70 6.13 -5.06
CA ARG A 81 -0.06 5.96 -6.31
C ARG A 81 -0.49 7.28 -6.98
N PHE A 82 -0.58 8.36 -6.23
CA PHE A 82 -0.90 9.69 -6.75
C PHE A 82 0.16 10.25 -7.70
N THR A 83 1.40 9.74 -7.67
CA THR A 83 2.48 10.14 -8.57
C THR A 83 2.30 9.60 -9.99
N GLY A 84 1.48 8.56 -10.18
CA GLY A 84 1.33 7.86 -11.44
C GLY A 84 2.51 6.95 -11.82
N LYS A 85 3.60 6.96 -11.03
CA LYS A 85 4.80 6.16 -11.26
C LYS A 85 4.60 4.71 -10.81
N GLN A 86 5.34 3.80 -11.44
CA GLN A 86 5.35 2.39 -11.05
C GLN A 86 6.22 2.16 -9.80
N LYS A 87 5.96 1.07 -9.06
CA LYS A 87 6.70 0.73 -7.85
C LYS A 87 8.22 0.66 -8.08
N ASN A 88 8.63 0.02 -9.18
CA ASN A 88 10.05 -0.12 -9.52
C ASN A 88 10.74 1.22 -9.81
N GLU A 89 10.04 2.14 -10.47
CA GLU A 89 10.53 3.50 -10.70
C GLU A 89 10.69 4.24 -9.37
N LEU A 90 9.69 4.16 -8.49
CA LEU A 90 9.74 4.76 -7.17
C LEU A 90 10.84 4.17 -6.28
N LEU A 91 11.12 2.86 -6.37
CA LEU A 91 12.19 2.21 -5.61
C LEU A 91 13.58 2.71 -6.04
N ILE A 92 13.80 2.88 -7.33
CA ILE A 92 15.07 3.42 -7.85
C ILE A 92 15.20 4.89 -7.47
N GLU A 93 14.14 5.67 -7.68
CA GLU A 93 14.08 7.08 -7.28
C GLU A 93 14.37 7.26 -5.79
N ALA A 94 13.74 6.46 -4.92
CA ALA A 94 13.97 6.49 -3.47
C ALA A 94 15.43 6.24 -3.10
N ARG A 95 16.06 5.24 -3.72
CA ARG A 95 17.47 4.91 -3.46
C ARG A 95 18.38 6.07 -3.87
N LEU A 96 18.18 6.64 -5.05
CA LEU A 96 18.97 7.75 -5.55
C LEU A 96 18.81 8.99 -4.68
N LEU A 97 17.58 9.32 -4.29
CA LEU A 97 17.29 10.45 -3.42
C LEU A 97 17.95 10.27 -2.05
N LEU A 98 17.84 9.09 -1.43
CA LEU A 98 18.38 8.85 -0.09
C LEU A 98 19.92 8.78 -0.07
N ILE A 99 20.57 8.30 -1.14
CA ILE A 99 22.03 8.32 -1.25
C ILE A 99 22.55 9.77 -1.35
N ASN A 100 21.85 10.60 -2.10
CA ASN A 100 22.24 12.00 -2.32
C ASN A 100 21.77 12.93 -1.19
N PHE A 101 20.89 12.42 -0.30
CA PHE A 101 20.32 13.23 0.76
C PHE A 101 21.31 13.46 1.90
N LYS A 102 21.79 14.68 2.02
CA LYS A 102 22.55 15.13 3.19
C LYS A 102 21.59 15.70 4.23
N PRO A 103 21.58 15.20 5.48
CA PRO A 103 20.68 15.68 6.53
C PRO A 103 20.78 17.20 6.79
N GLU A 104 21.91 17.79 6.46
CA GLU A 104 22.17 19.24 6.58
C GLU A 104 21.30 20.08 5.64
N ASN A 105 20.76 19.48 4.58
CA ASN A 105 19.90 20.14 3.59
C ASN A 105 18.40 20.03 3.92
N ARG A 106 18.03 19.68 5.14
CA ARG A 106 16.64 19.76 5.66
C ARG A 106 16.22 21.20 5.89
N GLY A 107 16.26 22.00 4.88
CA GLY A 107 15.87 23.39 4.90
C GLY A 107 15.40 23.81 3.52
N LYS A 108 14.69 24.92 3.44
CA LYS A 108 14.25 25.48 2.16
C LYS A 108 15.45 25.64 1.23
N MET A 109 15.52 24.79 0.21
CA MET A 109 16.47 25.04 -0.88
C MET A 109 16.04 26.32 -1.58
N LEU A 110 16.99 27.24 -1.77
CA LEU A 110 16.74 28.50 -2.48
C LEU A 110 16.49 28.29 -3.98
N PHE A 111 16.88 27.11 -4.51
CA PHE A 111 16.73 26.75 -5.92
C PHE A 111 16.16 25.32 -6.00
N GLU A 112 15.14 25.12 -6.83
CA GLU A 112 14.64 23.80 -7.21
C GLU A 112 15.65 23.20 -8.20
N GLU A 113 16.40 22.18 -7.78
CA GLU A 113 17.19 21.39 -8.72
C GLU A 113 16.24 20.62 -9.65
N PRO A 114 16.51 20.61 -10.98
CA PRO A 114 15.66 19.86 -11.89
C PRO A 114 15.69 18.38 -11.51
N VAL A 115 14.51 17.79 -11.41
CA VAL A 115 14.35 16.35 -11.17
C VAL A 115 15.00 15.61 -12.34
N GLN A 116 16.04 14.81 -12.08
CA GLN A 116 16.61 13.95 -13.10
C GLN A 116 15.57 12.85 -13.43
N GLU A 117 15.02 12.91 -14.63
CA GLU A 117 14.17 11.84 -15.16
C GLU A 117 15.04 10.69 -15.63
N TYR A 118 14.94 9.55 -14.98
CA TYR A 118 15.61 8.32 -15.39
C TYR A 118 14.68 7.54 -16.30
N GLN A 119 15.09 7.24 -17.53
CA GLN A 119 14.38 6.32 -18.41
C GLN A 119 14.64 4.89 -17.92
N LEU A 120 13.65 4.32 -17.25
CA LEU A 120 13.69 2.96 -16.77
C LEU A 120 12.98 2.02 -17.76
N PRO A 121 13.44 0.78 -17.93
CA PRO A 121 12.72 -0.19 -18.75
C PRO A 121 11.34 -0.44 -18.15
N GLU A 122 10.31 -0.54 -19.01
CA GLU A 122 8.97 -0.95 -18.60
C GLU A 122 9.00 -2.39 -18.09
N LEU A 123 8.90 -2.57 -16.79
CA LEU A 123 8.74 -3.87 -16.18
C LEU A 123 7.24 -4.18 -16.10
N LYS A 124 6.83 -5.28 -16.72
CA LYS A 124 5.44 -5.74 -16.66
C LYS A 124 5.05 -5.98 -15.21
N ARG A 125 3.97 -5.36 -14.78
CA ARG A 125 3.36 -5.62 -13.48
C ARG A 125 2.73 -7.01 -13.45
N ASP A 126 3.04 -7.79 -12.41
CA ASP A 126 2.29 -9.00 -12.09
C ASP A 126 1.25 -8.66 -11.01
N PHE A 127 0.01 -9.05 -11.29
CA PHE A 127 -1.10 -8.95 -10.32
C PHE A 127 -0.78 -9.63 -8.98
N PHE A 128 -0.05 -10.75 -9.04
CA PHE A 128 0.33 -11.50 -7.84
C PHE A 128 1.34 -10.76 -6.98
N GLU A 129 2.26 -10.00 -7.57
CA GLU A 129 3.24 -9.20 -6.82
C GLU A 129 2.54 -8.20 -5.89
N ASP A 130 1.54 -7.47 -6.39
CA ASP A 130 0.78 -6.52 -5.58
C ASP A 130 0.05 -7.21 -4.43
N ALA A 131 -0.53 -8.39 -4.66
CA ALA A 131 -1.24 -9.13 -3.64
C ALA A 131 -0.30 -9.72 -2.56
N PHE A 132 0.90 -10.17 -2.96
CA PHE A 132 1.91 -10.65 -2.01
C PHE A 132 2.49 -9.51 -1.17
N ASP A 133 2.77 -8.34 -1.76
CA ASP A 133 3.17 -7.13 -1.03
C ASP A 133 2.12 -6.77 0.05
N GLU A 134 0.83 -6.81 -0.31
CA GLU A 134 -0.26 -6.54 0.63
C GLU A 134 -0.31 -7.56 1.77
N ILE A 135 -0.14 -8.84 1.47
CA ILE A 135 -0.12 -9.89 2.50
C ILE A 135 1.08 -9.73 3.44
N GLU A 136 2.26 -9.42 2.90
CA GLU A 136 3.46 -9.22 3.70
C GLU A 136 3.34 -8.01 4.63
N ILE A 137 2.79 -6.91 4.13
CA ILE A 137 2.76 -5.63 4.85
C ILE A 137 1.53 -5.50 5.74
N LEU A 138 0.36 -5.97 5.31
CA LEU A 138 -0.91 -5.82 6.01
C LEU A 138 -1.37 -7.10 6.71
N GLY A 139 -0.85 -8.27 6.31
CA GLY A 139 -1.32 -9.58 6.75
C GLY A 139 -2.50 -10.13 5.95
N PHE A 140 -3.05 -9.37 4.99
CA PHE A 140 -4.16 -9.79 4.14
C PHE A 140 -4.19 -9.04 2.80
N PRO A 141 -4.71 -9.65 1.73
CA PRO A 141 -4.83 -8.99 0.43
C PRO A 141 -6.02 -8.02 0.40
N VAL A 142 -5.81 -6.84 -0.16
CA VAL A 142 -6.82 -5.81 -0.40
C VAL A 142 -7.28 -5.81 -1.85
N SER A 143 -6.35 -5.97 -2.79
CA SER A 143 -6.60 -5.94 -4.23
C SER A 143 -7.44 -7.12 -4.71
N CYS A 144 -7.30 -8.29 -4.07
CA CYS A 144 -7.96 -9.54 -4.45
C CYS A 144 -8.60 -10.25 -3.26
N THR A 145 -9.22 -11.40 -3.51
CA THR A 145 -9.62 -12.34 -2.47
C THR A 145 -8.57 -13.44 -2.33
N PRO A 146 -8.45 -14.09 -1.15
CA PRO A 146 -7.54 -15.24 -1.00
C PRO A 146 -7.79 -16.36 -2.01
N PHE A 147 -9.02 -16.47 -2.52
CA PHE A 147 -9.37 -17.45 -3.54
C PHE A 147 -8.82 -17.11 -4.93
N ASP A 148 -8.55 -15.85 -5.22
CA ASP A 148 -7.98 -15.41 -6.51
C ASP A 148 -6.50 -15.75 -6.60
N LEU A 149 -5.84 -16.02 -5.47
CA LEU A 149 -4.43 -16.45 -5.39
C LEU A 149 -4.24 -17.95 -5.60
N LEU A 150 -5.34 -18.72 -5.74
CA LEU A 150 -5.26 -20.16 -5.98
C LEU A 150 -5.11 -20.44 -7.48
N GLU A 151 -4.20 -21.33 -7.83
CA GLU A 151 -4.04 -21.82 -9.23
C GLU A 151 -5.32 -22.45 -9.78
N THR A 152 -6.10 -23.10 -8.91
CA THR A 152 -7.35 -23.74 -9.31
C THR A 152 -8.51 -22.74 -9.37
N LYS A 153 -9.32 -22.84 -10.41
CA LYS A 153 -10.59 -22.12 -10.55
C LYS A 153 -11.75 -22.80 -9.81
N TYR A 154 -11.51 -23.98 -9.24
CA TYR A 154 -12.54 -24.71 -8.50
C TYR A 154 -12.87 -23.97 -7.22
N ARG A 155 -14.17 -23.73 -6.98
CA ARG A 155 -14.70 -22.99 -5.80
C ARG A 155 -15.58 -23.85 -4.90
N GLY A 156 -15.53 -25.17 -5.08
CA GLY A 156 -16.40 -26.09 -4.37
C GLY A 156 -17.73 -26.32 -5.11
N SER A 157 -18.41 -27.41 -4.75
CA SER A 157 -19.74 -27.74 -5.31
C SER A 157 -20.89 -27.20 -4.46
N VAL A 158 -20.61 -26.83 -3.19
CA VAL A 158 -21.59 -26.35 -2.22
C VAL A 158 -21.06 -25.12 -1.53
N PHE A 159 -21.91 -24.10 -1.39
CA PHE A 159 -21.59 -22.90 -0.62
C PHE A 159 -22.18 -22.99 0.79
N VAL A 160 -21.64 -22.21 1.73
CA VAL A 160 -22.09 -22.18 3.14
C VAL A 160 -23.60 -21.99 3.27
N LYS A 161 -24.22 -21.13 2.45
CA LYS A 161 -25.66 -20.89 2.42
C LYS A 161 -26.50 -22.12 2.09
N ASP A 162 -25.91 -23.13 1.44
CA ASP A 162 -26.57 -24.35 1.00
C ASP A 162 -26.27 -25.56 1.89
N LEU A 163 -25.48 -25.38 2.95
CA LEU A 163 -25.08 -26.48 3.85
C LEU A 163 -26.28 -27.19 4.48
N LEU A 164 -27.26 -26.44 4.93
CA LEU A 164 -28.48 -27.03 5.56
C LEU A 164 -29.26 -27.94 4.62
N LYS A 165 -29.28 -27.61 3.30
CA LYS A 165 -29.94 -28.42 2.26
C LYS A 165 -29.20 -29.74 1.99
N ASN A 166 -27.91 -29.79 2.36
CA ASN A 166 -27.02 -30.93 2.15
C ASN A 166 -26.71 -31.66 3.47
N HIS A 167 -27.60 -31.54 4.46
CA HIS A 167 -27.47 -32.26 5.72
C HIS A 167 -27.32 -33.77 5.49
N LYS A 168 -26.36 -34.40 6.19
CA LYS A 168 -26.00 -35.82 6.07
C LYS A 168 -25.45 -36.27 4.69
N LYS A 169 -25.13 -35.33 3.78
CA LYS A 169 -24.44 -35.64 2.51
C LYS A 169 -22.97 -35.29 2.60
N GLN A 170 -22.15 -36.08 1.92
CA GLN A 170 -20.75 -35.74 1.73
C GLN A 170 -20.63 -34.64 0.67
N VAL A 171 -20.00 -33.52 1.00
CA VAL A 171 -19.86 -32.37 0.12
C VAL A 171 -18.38 -31.95 0.01
N LYS A 172 -17.99 -31.39 -1.13
CA LYS A 172 -16.68 -30.77 -1.33
C LYS A 172 -16.83 -29.25 -1.25
N MET A 173 -16.10 -28.66 -0.35
CA MET A 173 -16.10 -27.21 -0.14
C MET A 173 -14.67 -26.69 -0.20
N LEU A 174 -14.54 -25.46 -0.66
CA LEU A 174 -13.30 -24.68 -0.53
C LEU A 174 -13.59 -23.59 0.51
N ALA A 175 -12.76 -23.53 1.54
CA ALA A 175 -12.89 -22.56 2.61
C ALA A 175 -11.53 -21.94 2.93
N TYR A 176 -11.55 -20.71 3.42
CA TYR A 176 -10.38 -20.04 3.99
C TYR A 176 -10.48 -20.13 5.52
N LEU A 177 -9.40 -20.62 6.12
CA LEU A 177 -9.30 -20.70 7.57
C LEU A 177 -8.78 -19.34 8.09
N ILE A 178 -9.53 -18.75 9.02
CA ILE A 178 -9.19 -17.48 9.68
C ILE A 178 -8.63 -17.77 11.06
#